data_991c03c1c590455ae1146405a07bf273
#
_entry.id   991c03c1c590455ae1146405a07bf273
#
_cell.length_a   1.000
_cell.length_b   1.000
_cell.length_c   1.000
_cell.angle_alpha   90.00
_cell.angle_beta   90.00
_cell.angle_gamma   90.00
#
_symmetry.space_group_name_H-M   'P 1'
#
loop_
_entity.id
_entity.type
_entity.pdbx_description
1 polymer ?
#
loop_
_entity_poly.entity_id
_entity_poly.type
_entity_poly.pdbx_seq_one_letter_code
_entity_poly.pdbx_strand_id
1 'polypeptide(L)'
;MKKILLVFTILLAFVISCGKSSDSETLKLNLKEEGKSYDPQLANDSTGEFVDSLVTETLTRQSDDGKSLPGVAEKWEHNADSTVWTFHLRKNAKWSNGDPITAKDFRDGWVRALDPKTAGEYADKLFYIKNAEQFNAGKIKDENQLGIKVIDDYTLQVTLNNPLTYFDSIVRIQTYAPLNKKFYEKVGDKYMTSPETSISSGVYVIKSWTRDSEIVFEKNENYWNKDNIKLKYVKMLFINDPSASVNAFKNKEIDSTNISIEQAKEFKNDKRKILTKDGSVWYMTYNMKNKVLANKKIRQALSLAVDREKLITDVLDNTGEAAYTYTTKGIGIIGVSKDFSEEAGKVFPAYNPQKAKQLLAEGLKELGLQKLPELTMIFNDSGNNKIISEYIQESLRTNLGVNINIEGMTFQSRLDKMQHRDYEIALAGYNGDYNDAITYLDRFLTKDGNNYSDYSNPRYDELVKKVKSSGNQEERVKDMIEMEKIIAEDMPVGLLYYRQNTKLLNPRVHNIVFSPIGKDFVLDNTYIK
;
A
#
# COMPACT_ATOMS: atom_id res chain seq x y z
N MET A 1 44.94 18.53 51.13
CA MET A 1 43.95 19.12 50.18
C MET A 1 44.40 19.14 48.71
N LYS A 2 45.61 18.73 48.29
CA LYS A 2 46.06 18.72 46.89
C LYS A 2 45.87 17.37 46.14
N LYS A 3 45.43 16.29 46.82
CA LYS A 3 45.22 14.97 46.16
C LYS A 3 43.79 14.65 45.79
N ILE A 4 42.81 15.45 46.25
CA ILE A 4 41.37 15.26 45.91
C ILE A 4 40.98 16.02 44.65
N LEU A 5 41.75 17.02 44.24
CA LEU A 5 41.45 17.81 43.03
C LEU A 5 41.89 17.11 41.71
N LEU A 6 42.75 16.09 41.77
CA LEU A 6 43.24 15.38 40.59
C LEU A 6 42.31 14.23 40.15
N VAL A 7 41.46 13.73 41.02
CA VAL A 7 40.49 12.65 40.70
C VAL A 7 39.24 13.18 40.02
N PHE A 8 38.85 14.43 40.29
CA PHE A 8 37.66 15.07 39.66
C PHE A 8 37.93 15.54 38.22
N THR A 9 39.18 15.79 37.84
CA THR A 9 39.51 16.26 36.47
C THR A 9 39.62 15.10 35.48
N ILE A 10 39.83 13.88 35.95
CA ILE A 10 39.91 12.67 35.10
C ILE A 10 38.49 12.10 34.80
N LEU A 11 37.51 12.33 35.66
CA LEU A 11 36.12 11.89 35.42
C LEU A 11 35.36 12.76 34.42
N LEU A 12 35.79 14.04 34.17
CA LEU A 12 35.17 14.92 33.19
C LEU A 12 35.66 14.72 31.75
N ALA A 13 36.76 13.99 31.55
CA ALA A 13 37.34 13.75 30.21
C ALA A 13 36.74 12.53 29.48
N PHE A 14 35.93 11.70 30.16
CA PHE A 14 35.33 10.50 29.57
C PHE A 14 33.90 10.69 29.03
N VAL A 15 33.27 11.87 29.21
CA VAL A 15 31.90 12.13 28.79
C VAL A 15 31.80 12.85 27.42
N ILE A 16 32.92 13.29 26.81
CA ILE A 16 32.92 14.08 25.56
C ILE A 16 33.24 13.25 24.31
N SER A 17 33.45 11.93 24.41
CA SER A 17 33.85 11.12 23.25
C SER A 17 32.76 10.25 22.60
N CYS A 18 31.47 10.42 22.94
CA CYS A 18 30.39 9.56 22.40
C CYS A 18 29.29 10.29 21.61
N GLY A 19 29.52 11.54 21.14
CA GLY A 19 28.43 12.37 20.60
C GLY A 19 28.49 12.76 19.12
N LYS A 20 29.49 12.37 18.33
CA LYS A 20 29.64 12.88 16.96
C LYS A 20 29.65 11.88 15.81
N SER A 21 29.70 10.58 16.03
CA SER A 21 29.80 9.59 14.94
C SER A 21 28.47 8.91 14.56
N SER A 22 27.44 8.95 15.39
CA SER A 22 26.19 8.22 15.09
C SER A 22 25.22 8.98 14.17
N ASP A 23 25.25 10.30 14.14
CA ASP A 23 24.28 11.11 13.39
C ASP A 23 24.52 11.09 11.86
N SER A 24 25.78 10.90 11.44
CA SER A 24 26.16 10.81 10.02
C SER A 24 25.83 9.45 9.37
N GLU A 25 25.46 8.43 10.17
CA GLU A 25 25.12 7.08 9.71
C GLU A 25 23.67 6.70 10.01
N THR A 26 22.88 7.65 10.55
CA THR A 26 21.50 7.41 10.99
C THR A 26 20.51 8.15 10.09
N LEU A 27 19.63 7.39 9.44
CA LEU A 27 18.43 7.93 8.80
C LEU A 27 17.32 8.09 9.86
N LYS A 28 16.72 9.27 9.92
CA LYS A 28 15.66 9.59 10.91
C LYS A 28 14.35 9.84 10.18
N LEU A 29 13.34 9.01 10.44
CA LEU A 29 12.03 9.07 9.80
C LEU A 29 10.93 9.32 10.83
N ASN A 30 9.77 9.84 10.37
CA ASN A 30 8.56 9.95 11.17
C ASN A 30 7.49 9.00 10.64
N LEU A 31 6.96 8.11 11.49
CA LEU A 31 5.87 7.16 11.19
C LEU A 31 4.52 7.59 11.78
N LYS A 32 4.43 8.79 12.36
CA LYS A 32 3.25 9.36 13.03
C LYS A 32 2.85 8.61 14.30
N GLU A 33 2.55 7.34 14.23
CA GLU A 33 2.08 6.50 15.34
C GLU A 33 2.74 5.12 15.32
N GLU A 34 2.76 4.48 16.47
CA GLU A 34 3.26 3.12 16.65
C GLU A 34 2.29 2.11 16.01
N GLY A 35 2.81 1.06 15.35
CA GLY A 35 2.01 -0.03 14.80
C GLY A 35 1.39 -0.88 15.90
N LYS A 36 0.24 -1.49 15.62
CA LYS A 36 -0.44 -2.37 16.57
C LYS A 36 0.36 -3.63 16.88
N SER A 37 1.08 -4.16 15.89
CA SER A 37 1.92 -5.34 16.01
C SER A 37 3.12 -5.23 15.05
N TYR A 38 4.25 -5.81 15.46
CA TYR A 38 5.44 -6.05 14.63
C TYR A 38 5.74 -7.54 14.46
N ASP A 39 4.76 -8.37 14.77
CA ASP A 39 4.74 -9.78 14.42
C ASP A 39 4.20 -9.92 12.99
N PRO A 40 5.00 -10.41 12.01
CA PRO A 40 4.60 -10.42 10.60
C PRO A 40 3.32 -11.20 10.30
N GLN A 41 2.94 -12.16 11.13
CA GLN A 41 1.71 -12.90 10.98
C GLN A 41 0.49 -12.21 11.62
N LEU A 42 0.69 -11.11 12.37
CA LEU A 42 -0.35 -10.34 13.06
C LEU A 42 -0.43 -8.88 12.61
N ALA A 43 0.62 -8.34 12.01
CA ALA A 43 0.66 -6.97 11.53
C ALA A 43 -0.39 -6.77 10.42
N ASN A 44 -1.24 -5.75 10.59
CA ASN A 44 -2.34 -5.42 9.68
C ASN A 44 -2.52 -3.91 9.48
N ASP A 45 -1.54 -3.12 9.90
CA ASP A 45 -1.49 -1.68 9.69
C ASP A 45 -0.19 -1.28 8.97
N SER A 46 -0.22 -0.13 8.28
CA SER A 46 0.90 0.32 7.45
C SER A 46 2.19 0.56 8.24
N THR A 47 2.11 0.98 9.51
CA THR A 47 3.28 1.19 10.36
C THR A 47 3.90 -0.15 10.75
N GLY A 48 3.07 -1.14 11.14
CA GLY A 48 3.49 -2.50 11.44
C GLY A 48 4.17 -3.16 10.24
N GLU A 49 3.51 -3.14 9.09
CA GLU A 49 4.06 -3.68 7.83
C GLU A 49 5.37 -3.01 7.42
N PHE A 50 5.49 -1.70 7.63
CA PHE A 50 6.72 -1.00 7.32
C PHE A 50 7.87 -1.43 8.24
N VAL A 51 7.65 -1.49 9.56
CA VAL A 51 8.64 -1.98 10.52
C VAL A 51 9.04 -3.42 10.20
N ASP A 52 8.06 -4.29 9.94
CA ASP A 52 8.30 -5.68 9.54
C ASP A 52 9.18 -5.76 8.29
N SER A 53 8.98 -4.86 7.33
CA SER A 53 9.77 -4.83 6.11
C SER A 53 11.26 -4.55 6.33
N LEU A 54 11.64 -3.98 7.45
CA LEU A 54 13.04 -3.74 7.82
C LEU A 54 13.67 -4.94 8.53
N VAL A 55 12.87 -5.63 9.36
CA VAL A 55 13.35 -6.72 10.21
C VAL A 55 13.07 -8.11 9.63
N THR A 56 12.29 -8.18 8.57
CA THR A 56 11.89 -9.45 7.96
C THR A 56 12.23 -9.48 6.47
N GLU A 57 12.83 -10.57 6.03
CA GLU A 57 13.06 -10.88 4.61
C GLU A 57 12.12 -12.00 4.16
N THR A 58 11.40 -11.74 3.08
CA THR A 58 10.49 -12.71 2.45
C THR A 58 11.19 -13.49 1.33
N LEU A 59 10.47 -14.39 0.63
CA LEU A 59 11.05 -15.16 -0.47
C LEU A 59 11.57 -14.27 -1.59
N THR A 60 10.80 -13.23 -1.94
CA THR A 60 11.14 -12.25 -2.98
C THR A 60 11.10 -10.84 -2.43
N ARG A 61 11.75 -9.91 -3.12
CA ARG A 61 11.74 -8.46 -2.82
C ARG A 61 11.16 -7.68 -3.98
N GLN A 62 10.88 -6.42 -3.77
CA GLN A 62 10.45 -5.49 -4.80
C GLN A 62 11.61 -4.64 -5.29
N SER A 63 11.77 -4.53 -6.62
CA SER A 63 12.65 -3.54 -7.24
C SER A 63 12.00 -2.16 -7.27
N ASP A 64 12.80 -1.13 -7.61
CA ASP A 64 12.32 0.24 -7.74
C ASP A 64 11.24 0.39 -8.84
N ASP A 65 11.27 -0.48 -9.87
CA ASP A 65 10.27 -0.56 -10.94
C ASP A 65 9.17 -1.60 -10.66
N GLY A 66 9.08 -2.10 -9.43
CA GLY A 66 8.00 -2.97 -8.95
C GLY A 66 8.13 -4.46 -9.28
N LYS A 67 9.18 -4.88 -9.99
CA LYS A 67 9.42 -6.30 -10.30
C LYS A 67 9.84 -7.08 -9.06
N SER A 68 9.66 -8.40 -9.13
CA SER A 68 10.19 -9.30 -8.12
C SER A 68 11.70 -9.49 -8.29
N LEU A 69 12.42 -9.23 -7.20
CA LEU A 69 13.85 -9.49 -7.05
C LEU A 69 14.08 -10.66 -6.10
N PRO A 70 15.22 -11.36 -6.22
CA PRO A 70 15.62 -12.36 -5.24
C PRO A 70 15.70 -11.81 -3.82
N GLY A 71 14.94 -12.43 -2.90
CA GLY A 71 15.02 -12.27 -1.45
C GLY A 71 15.76 -13.44 -0.81
N VAL A 72 15.11 -14.15 0.14
CA VAL A 72 15.65 -15.44 0.64
C VAL A 72 15.66 -16.49 -0.46
N ALA A 73 14.70 -16.49 -1.39
CA ALA A 73 14.79 -17.28 -2.61
C ALA A 73 15.77 -16.60 -3.60
N GLU A 74 16.78 -17.33 -4.07
CA GLU A 74 17.70 -16.84 -5.11
C GLU A 74 17.15 -17.02 -6.51
N LYS A 75 16.22 -17.98 -6.70
CA LYS A 75 15.50 -18.26 -7.93
C LYS A 75 14.19 -18.98 -7.64
N TRP A 76 13.28 -18.92 -8.59
CA TRP A 76 12.01 -19.67 -8.55
C TRP A 76 11.56 -20.02 -9.96
N GLU A 77 10.75 -21.05 -10.06
CA GLU A 77 10.07 -21.47 -11.28
C GLU A 77 8.66 -21.96 -10.95
N HIS A 78 7.84 -22.07 -11.99
CA HIS A 78 6.50 -22.64 -11.89
C HIS A 78 6.22 -23.61 -13.03
N ASN A 79 5.26 -24.52 -12.85
CA ASN A 79 4.77 -25.39 -13.90
C ASN A 79 4.03 -24.60 -15.02
N ALA A 80 3.67 -25.28 -16.10
CA ALA A 80 3.11 -24.63 -17.30
C ALA A 80 1.82 -23.83 -17.04
N ASP A 81 1.00 -24.24 -16.08
CA ASP A 81 -0.26 -23.59 -15.72
C ASP A 81 -0.15 -22.66 -14.49
N SER A 82 1.06 -22.44 -13.97
CA SER A 82 1.33 -21.56 -12.82
C SER A 82 0.55 -21.95 -11.54
N THR A 83 0.21 -23.21 -11.38
CA THR A 83 -0.44 -23.75 -10.17
C THR A 83 0.54 -24.33 -9.16
N VAL A 84 1.78 -24.66 -9.57
CA VAL A 84 2.83 -25.18 -8.69
C VAL A 84 4.07 -24.32 -8.86
N TRP A 85 4.51 -23.73 -7.76
CA TRP A 85 5.69 -22.88 -7.68
C TRP A 85 6.77 -23.55 -6.86
N THR A 86 8.03 -23.46 -7.28
CA THR A 86 9.18 -23.99 -6.57
C THR A 86 10.17 -22.87 -6.33
N PHE A 87 10.50 -22.61 -5.06
CA PHE A 87 11.45 -21.59 -4.62
C PHE A 87 12.72 -22.25 -4.11
N HIS A 88 13.87 -21.84 -4.65
CA HIS A 88 15.19 -22.28 -4.25
C HIS A 88 15.83 -21.23 -3.32
N LEU A 89 16.08 -21.60 -2.08
CA LEU A 89 16.54 -20.68 -1.05
C LEU A 89 18.07 -20.57 -1.03
N ARG A 90 18.55 -19.40 -0.63
CA ARG A 90 19.97 -19.13 -0.39
C ARG A 90 20.47 -19.94 0.79
N LYS A 91 21.62 -20.58 0.65
CA LYS A 91 22.28 -21.29 1.75
C LYS A 91 22.99 -20.34 2.74
N ASN A 92 23.22 -19.09 2.37
CA ASN A 92 23.84 -18.07 3.21
C ASN A 92 22.84 -17.15 3.92
N ALA A 93 21.54 -17.35 3.75
CA ALA A 93 20.52 -16.61 4.51
C ALA A 93 20.50 -17.07 5.96
N LYS A 94 20.54 -16.11 6.89
CA LYS A 94 20.59 -16.38 8.34
C LYS A 94 19.66 -15.44 9.11
N TRP A 95 19.14 -15.95 10.19
CA TRP A 95 18.54 -15.15 11.24
C TRP A 95 19.58 -14.29 11.96
N SER A 96 19.14 -13.23 12.62
CA SER A 96 20.05 -12.32 13.36
C SER A 96 20.82 -13.00 14.51
N ASN A 97 20.33 -14.13 15.02
CA ASN A 97 21.02 -14.96 16.01
C ASN A 97 22.03 -15.95 15.39
N GLY A 98 22.17 -15.98 14.05
CA GLY A 98 23.10 -16.84 13.31
C GLY A 98 22.51 -18.17 12.84
N ASP A 99 21.31 -18.54 13.25
CA ASP A 99 20.61 -19.74 12.75
C ASP A 99 20.40 -19.65 11.23
N PRO A 100 20.50 -20.74 10.45
CA PRO A 100 20.16 -20.73 9.03
C PRO A 100 18.66 -20.48 8.84
N ILE A 101 18.30 -19.79 7.75
CA ILE A 101 16.90 -19.67 7.29
C ILE A 101 16.66 -20.80 6.30
N THR A 102 15.61 -21.60 6.55
CA THR A 102 15.27 -22.79 5.78
C THR A 102 13.86 -22.73 5.20
N ALA A 103 13.54 -23.65 4.29
CA ALA A 103 12.19 -23.81 3.75
C ALA A 103 11.16 -24.15 4.85
N LYS A 104 11.63 -24.81 5.93
CA LYS A 104 10.80 -25.10 7.09
C LYS A 104 10.35 -23.86 7.83
N ASP A 105 11.22 -22.84 7.93
CA ASP A 105 10.85 -21.58 8.60
C ASP A 105 9.72 -20.86 7.86
N PHE A 106 9.73 -20.89 6.53
CA PHE A 106 8.63 -20.35 5.71
C PHE A 106 7.34 -21.17 5.92
N ARG A 107 7.42 -22.50 5.88
CA ARG A 107 6.27 -23.33 6.15
C ARG A 107 5.69 -23.08 7.54
N ASP A 108 6.51 -23.02 8.56
CA ASP A 108 6.08 -22.80 9.95
C ASP A 108 5.43 -21.42 10.11
N GLY A 109 5.97 -20.36 9.48
CA GLY A 109 5.39 -19.02 9.46
C GLY A 109 4.01 -18.98 8.78
N TRP A 110 3.87 -19.61 7.62
CA TRP A 110 2.63 -19.63 6.86
C TRP A 110 1.55 -20.48 7.53
N VAL A 111 1.94 -21.62 8.12
CA VAL A 111 1.01 -22.46 8.91
C VAL A 111 0.52 -21.68 10.12
N ARG A 112 1.42 -20.94 10.82
CA ARG A 112 1.03 -20.10 11.95
C ARG A 112 0.08 -18.97 11.52
N ALA A 113 0.34 -18.28 10.41
CA ALA A 113 -0.55 -17.24 9.88
C ALA A 113 -1.96 -17.80 9.57
N LEU A 114 -2.03 -19.05 9.11
CA LEU A 114 -3.28 -19.72 8.77
C LEU A 114 -3.96 -20.40 9.97
N ASP A 115 -3.28 -20.60 11.12
CA ASP A 115 -3.89 -21.23 12.29
C ASP A 115 -4.99 -20.33 12.86
N PRO A 116 -6.24 -20.81 12.98
CA PRO A 116 -7.34 -20.03 13.59
C PRO A 116 -7.02 -19.47 14.97
N LYS A 117 -6.12 -20.12 15.72
CA LYS A 117 -5.69 -19.67 17.05
C LYS A 117 -4.80 -18.44 17.01
N THR A 118 -4.08 -18.22 15.92
CA THR A 118 -3.26 -17.02 15.71
C THR A 118 -4.14 -15.79 15.51
N ALA A 119 -5.34 -15.97 14.95
CA ALA A 119 -6.33 -14.92 14.69
C ALA A 119 -5.76 -13.74 13.90
N GLY A 120 -4.83 -13.99 12.97
CA GLY A 120 -4.26 -12.99 12.09
C GLY A 120 -5.29 -12.48 11.10
N GLU A 121 -5.55 -11.17 11.08
CA GLU A 121 -6.55 -10.56 10.20
C GLU A 121 -6.18 -10.70 8.71
N TYR A 122 -4.89 -10.87 8.38
CA TYR A 122 -4.38 -11.02 7.00
C TYR A 122 -4.13 -12.48 6.59
N ALA A 123 -4.72 -13.45 7.29
CA ALA A 123 -4.68 -14.85 6.89
C ALA A 123 -5.24 -15.07 5.47
N ASP A 124 -6.22 -14.27 5.05
CA ASP A 124 -6.83 -14.28 3.71
C ASP A 124 -5.81 -14.06 2.58
N LYS A 125 -4.73 -13.34 2.84
CA LYS A 125 -3.64 -13.14 1.87
C LYS A 125 -2.94 -14.45 1.46
N LEU A 126 -3.06 -15.53 2.26
CA LEU A 126 -2.53 -16.85 1.95
C LEU A 126 -3.57 -17.78 1.28
N PHE A 127 -4.82 -17.35 1.07
CA PHE A 127 -5.88 -18.22 0.50
C PHE A 127 -5.68 -18.58 -0.97
N TYR A 128 -4.67 -18.02 -1.62
CA TYR A 128 -4.18 -18.52 -2.92
C TYR A 128 -3.62 -19.95 -2.81
N ILE A 129 -3.07 -20.33 -1.65
CA ILE A 129 -2.47 -21.63 -1.40
C ILE A 129 -3.57 -22.68 -1.25
N LYS A 130 -3.36 -23.85 -1.87
CA LYS A 130 -4.30 -24.97 -1.81
C LYS A 130 -4.65 -25.32 -0.36
N ASN A 131 -5.96 -25.44 -0.10
CA ASN A 131 -6.55 -25.77 1.20
C ASN A 131 -6.35 -24.72 2.33
N ALA A 132 -5.73 -23.57 2.06
CA ALA A 132 -5.43 -22.56 3.08
C ALA A 132 -6.70 -21.99 3.74
N GLU A 133 -7.71 -21.62 2.94
CA GLU A 133 -8.99 -21.11 3.45
C GLU A 133 -9.72 -22.14 4.31
N GLN A 134 -9.74 -23.42 3.88
CA GLN A 134 -10.39 -24.50 4.62
C GLN A 134 -9.66 -24.81 5.93
N PHE A 135 -8.33 -24.70 5.94
CA PHE A 135 -7.53 -24.85 7.15
C PHE A 135 -7.78 -23.69 8.13
N ASN A 136 -7.75 -22.46 7.65
CA ASN A 136 -8.05 -21.28 8.45
C ASN A 136 -9.47 -21.29 9.01
N ALA A 137 -10.45 -21.79 8.24
CA ALA A 137 -11.83 -21.99 8.71
C ALA A 137 -12.00 -23.19 9.65
N GLY A 138 -10.94 -23.93 9.99
CA GLY A 138 -10.99 -25.12 10.86
C GLY A 138 -11.66 -26.36 10.25
N LYS A 139 -11.98 -26.33 8.94
CA LYS A 139 -12.56 -27.46 8.20
C LYS A 139 -11.51 -28.55 7.92
N ILE A 140 -10.27 -28.17 7.71
CA ILE A 140 -9.09 -29.03 7.60
C ILE A 140 -8.25 -28.79 8.85
N LYS A 141 -7.81 -29.84 9.54
CA LYS A 141 -7.00 -29.75 10.76
C LYS A 141 -5.56 -30.23 10.56
N ASP A 142 -5.33 -31.04 9.53
CA ASP A 142 -4.00 -31.55 9.22
C ASP A 142 -3.27 -30.56 8.31
N GLU A 143 -2.25 -29.92 8.86
CA GLU A 143 -1.40 -28.95 8.14
C GLU A 143 -0.64 -29.54 6.95
N ASN A 144 -0.50 -30.90 6.88
CA ASN A 144 0.13 -31.57 5.75
C ASN A 144 -0.76 -31.60 4.50
N GLN A 145 -2.04 -31.25 4.63
CA GLN A 145 -2.95 -31.09 3.49
C GLN A 145 -2.85 -29.73 2.81
N LEU A 146 -2.13 -28.77 3.44
CA LEU A 146 -1.84 -27.49 2.83
C LEU A 146 -0.95 -27.65 1.60
N GLY A 147 -1.15 -26.82 0.60
CA GLY A 147 -0.29 -26.75 -0.59
C GLY A 147 1.12 -26.20 -0.31
N ILE A 148 1.71 -26.51 0.85
CA ILE A 148 3.03 -26.03 1.28
C ILE A 148 3.90 -27.26 1.56
N LYS A 149 4.91 -27.49 0.72
CA LYS A 149 5.75 -28.67 0.83
C LYS A 149 7.23 -28.28 0.94
N VAL A 150 7.86 -28.68 2.03
CA VAL A 150 9.32 -28.63 2.18
C VAL A 150 9.89 -29.86 1.44
N ILE A 151 10.62 -29.62 0.36
CA ILE A 151 11.28 -30.69 -0.43
C ILE A 151 12.60 -31.06 0.23
N ASP A 152 13.37 -30.03 0.60
CA ASP A 152 14.60 -30.10 1.40
C ASP A 152 14.79 -28.77 2.14
N ASP A 153 15.86 -28.62 2.91
CA ASP A 153 16.11 -27.42 3.72
C ASP A 153 16.11 -26.12 2.92
N TYR A 154 16.39 -26.17 1.61
CA TYR A 154 16.52 -25.01 0.75
C TYR A 154 15.60 -25.02 -0.46
N THR A 155 14.59 -25.90 -0.48
CA THR A 155 13.61 -26.00 -1.57
C THR A 155 12.21 -26.05 -1.00
N LEU A 156 11.43 -24.98 -1.27
CA LEU A 156 10.02 -24.86 -0.90
C LEU A 156 9.16 -24.97 -2.14
N GLN A 157 8.20 -25.87 -2.15
CA GLN A 157 7.20 -26.01 -3.20
C GLN A 157 5.83 -25.60 -2.71
N VAL A 158 5.13 -24.80 -3.52
CA VAL A 158 3.79 -24.27 -3.19
C VAL A 158 2.82 -24.65 -4.28
N THR A 159 1.70 -25.28 -3.89
CA THR A 159 0.57 -25.59 -4.79
C THR A 159 -0.55 -24.59 -4.53
N LEU A 160 -1.06 -23.97 -5.58
CA LEU A 160 -2.13 -22.97 -5.52
C LEU A 160 -3.50 -23.59 -5.83
N ASN A 161 -4.56 -22.91 -5.42
CA ASN A 161 -5.95 -23.28 -5.76
C ASN A 161 -6.25 -23.04 -7.24
N ASN A 162 -5.67 -22.00 -7.83
CA ASN A 162 -5.90 -21.58 -9.21
C ASN A 162 -4.56 -21.12 -9.83
N PRO A 163 -4.43 -21.12 -11.17
CA PRO A 163 -3.31 -20.49 -11.86
C PRO A 163 -3.07 -19.07 -11.40
N LEU A 164 -1.82 -18.72 -11.09
CA LEU A 164 -1.43 -17.37 -10.67
C LEU A 164 -0.01 -17.07 -11.13
N THR A 165 0.13 -16.29 -12.19
CA THR A 165 1.43 -16.00 -12.84
C THR A 165 2.28 -14.96 -12.11
N TYR A 166 1.73 -14.32 -11.09
CA TYR A 166 2.38 -13.28 -10.28
C TYR A 166 2.50 -13.67 -8.80
N PHE A 167 2.50 -14.96 -8.49
CA PHE A 167 2.63 -15.43 -7.11
C PHE A 167 3.97 -15.02 -6.48
N ASP A 168 5.02 -14.86 -7.27
CA ASP A 168 6.30 -14.28 -6.85
C ASP A 168 6.15 -12.86 -6.27
N SER A 169 5.18 -12.08 -6.70
CA SER A 169 4.87 -10.76 -6.13
C SER A 169 3.98 -10.83 -4.88
N ILE A 170 3.25 -11.92 -4.71
CA ILE A 170 2.40 -12.14 -3.53
C ILE A 170 3.25 -12.59 -2.33
N VAL A 171 4.21 -13.48 -2.53
CA VAL A 171 5.06 -14.02 -1.44
C VAL A 171 6.04 -13.00 -0.83
N ARG A 172 6.02 -11.75 -1.29
CA ARG A 172 6.74 -10.63 -0.67
C ARG A 172 5.92 -9.87 0.38
N ILE A 173 4.62 -10.15 0.51
CA ILE A 173 3.75 -9.60 1.57
C ILE A 173 4.25 -10.14 2.90
N GLN A 174 4.28 -9.30 3.93
CA GLN A 174 4.91 -9.65 5.22
C GLN A 174 4.27 -10.85 5.90
N THR A 175 2.98 -11.11 5.69
CA THR A 175 2.29 -12.30 6.19
C THR A 175 2.93 -13.62 5.69
N TYR A 176 3.65 -13.59 4.55
CA TYR A 176 4.44 -14.71 4.03
C TYR A 176 5.85 -14.82 4.63
N ALA A 177 6.15 -14.07 5.67
CA ALA A 177 7.45 -14.10 6.33
C ALA A 177 7.78 -15.47 6.95
N PRO A 178 9.06 -15.84 7.05
CA PRO A 178 9.48 -17.02 7.77
C PRO A 178 9.31 -16.83 9.28
N LEU A 179 9.25 -17.93 10.02
CA LEU A 179 9.22 -17.97 11.49
C LEU A 179 10.38 -18.82 12.02
N ASN A 180 11.24 -18.25 12.86
CA ASN A 180 12.16 -19.05 13.65
C ASN A 180 11.38 -19.71 14.80
N LYS A 181 10.85 -20.91 14.53
CA LYS A 181 9.98 -21.62 15.45
C LYS A 181 10.61 -21.84 16.83
N LYS A 182 11.90 -22.18 16.86
CA LYS A 182 12.64 -22.40 18.11
C LYS A 182 12.70 -21.12 18.97
N PHE A 183 12.92 -19.97 18.33
CA PHE A 183 12.91 -18.68 19.03
C PHE A 183 11.49 -18.31 19.48
N TYR A 184 10.49 -18.49 18.61
CA TYR A 184 9.08 -18.24 18.92
C TYR A 184 8.62 -19.07 20.12
N GLU A 185 8.91 -20.37 20.16
CA GLU A 185 8.55 -21.25 21.28
C GLU A 185 9.22 -20.82 22.60
N LYS A 186 10.42 -20.21 22.53
CA LYS A 186 11.13 -19.68 23.70
C LYS A 186 10.48 -18.43 24.29
N VAL A 187 10.00 -17.51 23.45
CA VAL A 187 9.47 -16.20 23.87
C VAL A 187 7.94 -16.15 23.99
N GLY A 188 7.25 -17.08 23.29
CA GLY A 188 5.79 -17.20 23.31
C GLY A 188 5.07 -15.93 22.85
N ASP A 189 4.03 -15.53 23.57
CA ASP A 189 3.20 -14.34 23.29
C ASP A 189 3.96 -13.01 23.35
N LYS A 190 5.23 -13.03 23.78
CA LYS A 190 6.09 -11.83 23.75
C LYS A 190 6.85 -11.67 22.42
N TYR A 191 6.61 -12.56 21.45
CA TYR A 191 7.29 -12.49 20.16
C TYR A 191 7.05 -11.11 19.50
N MET A 192 8.15 -10.47 19.08
CA MET A 192 8.18 -9.14 18.44
C MET A 192 7.55 -8.01 19.29
N THR A 193 7.61 -8.07 20.63
CA THR A 193 7.09 -7.03 21.52
C THR A 193 8.16 -6.18 22.22
N SER A 194 9.43 -6.57 22.15
CA SER A 194 10.58 -5.82 22.65
C SER A 194 11.84 -6.21 21.87
N PRO A 195 12.96 -5.46 21.98
CA PRO A 195 14.22 -5.86 21.34
C PRO A 195 14.68 -7.28 21.70
N GLU A 196 14.54 -7.68 22.98
CA GLU A 196 14.99 -8.98 23.50
C GLU A 196 14.11 -10.14 23.02
N THR A 197 12.86 -9.86 22.66
CA THR A 197 11.90 -10.85 22.16
C THR A 197 11.70 -10.77 20.64
N SER A 198 12.55 -9.99 19.97
CA SER A 198 12.56 -9.85 18.51
C SER A 198 13.72 -10.60 17.88
N ILE A 199 13.49 -11.18 16.73
CA ILE A 199 14.49 -11.82 15.88
C ILE A 199 14.28 -11.36 14.43
N SER A 200 15.34 -11.16 13.70
CA SER A 200 15.26 -10.63 12.33
C SER A 200 15.82 -11.63 11.31
N SER A 201 15.12 -11.77 10.20
CA SER A 201 15.63 -12.33 8.94
C SER A 201 16.02 -11.25 7.94
N GLY A 202 15.66 -9.99 8.20
CA GLY A 202 15.79 -8.84 7.31
C GLY A 202 17.08 -8.03 7.51
N VAL A 203 17.06 -6.84 6.90
CA VAL A 203 18.19 -5.91 6.80
C VAL A 203 18.62 -5.35 8.14
N TYR A 204 17.68 -5.16 9.08
CA TYR A 204 17.90 -4.54 10.37
C TYR A 204 17.43 -5.41 11.52
N VAL A 205 17.93 -5.13 12.72
CA VAL A 205 17.47 -5.65 14.01
C VAL A 205 16.94 -4.48 14.84
N ILE A 206 15.95 -4.73 15.70
CA ILE A 206 15.47 -3.72 16.67
C ILE A 206 16.53 -3.60 17.75
N LYS A 207 17.16 -2.42 17.85
CA LYS A 207 18.21 -2.12 18.83
C LYS A 207 17.63 -1.60 20.14
N SER A 208 16.69 -0.68 20.04
CA SER A 208 15.96 -0.11 21.18
C SER A 208 14.56 0.30 20.75
N TRP A 209 13.64 0.27 21.70
CA TRP A 209 12.25 0.62 21.48
C TRP A 209 11.65 1.30 22.73
N THR A 210 11.31 2.56 22.58
CA THR A 210 10.58 3.34 23.57
C THR A 210 9.17 3.53 23.07
N ARG A 211 8.20 2.88 23.72
CA ARG A 211 6.78 2.88 23.32
C ARG A 211 6.28 4.30 23.10
N ASP A 212 5.46 4.47 22.06
CA ASP A 212 4.84 5.72 21.63
C ASP A 212 5.82 6.90 21.39
N SER A 213 7.12 6.62 21.32
CA SER A 213 8.16 7.64 21.14
C SER A 213 9.07 7.33 19.94
N GLU A 214 9.84 6.23 20.02
CA GLU A 214 10.82 5.91 18.97
C GLU A 214 11.21 4.44 18.94
N ILE A 215 11.61 3.99 17.75
CA ILE A 215 12.32 2.73 17.53
C ILE A 215 13.64 3.03 16.83
N VAL A 216 14.72 2.40 17.30
CA VAL A 216 16.05 2.43 16.66
C VAL A 216 16.37 1.06 16.12
N PHE A 217 16.70 1.02 14.84
CA PHE A 217 17.15 -0.18 14.14
C PHE A 217 18.64 -0.09 13.88
N GLU A 218 19.33 -1.22 14.00
CA GLU A 218 20.76 -1.38 13.67
C GLU A 218 20.91 -2.41 12.55
N LYS A 219 21.85 -2.18 11.63
CA LYS A 219 22.12 -3.11 10.53
C LYS A 219 22.37 -4.53 11.05
N ASN A 220 21.70 -5.51 10.47
CA ASN A 220 21.85 -6.92 10.79
C ASN A 220 23.15 -7.47 10.16
N GLU A 221 24.15 -7.76 10.99
CA GLU A 221 25.43 -8.28 10.53
C GLU A 221 25.35 -9.72 9.99
N ASN A 222 24.25 -10.42 10.21
CA ASN A 222 23.97 -11.74 9.65
C ASN A 222 23.13 -11.71 8.36
N TYR A 223 22.71 -10.52 7.92
CA TYR A 223 21.92 -10.37 6.69
C TYR A 223 22.76 -10.79 5.47
N TRP A 224 22.17 -11.60 4.59
CA TRP A 224 22.88 -12.18 3.44
C TRP A 224 23.46 -11.13 2.46
N ASN A 225 22.86 -9.94 2.37
CA ASN A 225 23.25 -8.85 1.48
C ASN A 225 23.80 -7.62 2.23
N LYS A 226 24.28 -7.80 3.44
CA LYS A 226 24.73 -6.71 4.34
C LYS A 226 25.75 -5.76 3.74
N ASP A 227 26.62 -6.25 2.86
CA ASP A 227 27.73 -5.46 2.29
C ASP A 227 27.21 -4.36 1.33
N ASN A 228 26.01 -4.51 0.78
CA ASN A 228 25.35 -3.51 -0.04
C ASN A 228 24.53 -2.49 0.78
N ILE A 229 24.29 -2.74 2.07
CA ILE A 229 23.54 -1.86 2.95
C ILE A 229 24.47 -0.79 3.53
N LYS A 230 24.20 0.46 3.19
CA LYS A 230 25.05 1.62 3.55
C LYS A 230 24.63 2.28 4.87
N LEU A 231 23.34 2.25 5.21
CA LEU A 231 22.84 2.81 6.46
C LEU A 231 23.14 1.86 7.62
N LYS A 232 23.82 2.37 8.65
CA LYS A 232 24.09 1.61 9.85
C LYS A 232 22.91 1.62 10.82
N TYR A 233 22.22 2.75 10.92
CA TYR A 233 21.07 2.94 11.79
C TYR A 233 19.90 3.55 11.04
N VAL A 234 18.70 3.12 11.42
CA VAL A 234 17.43 3.78 11.06
C VAL A 234 16.71 4.09 12.37
N LYS A 235 16.35 5.35 12.57
CA LYS A 235 15.59 5.79 13.73
C LYS A 235 14.21 6.25 13.27
N MET A 236 13.17 5.74 13.89
CA MET A 236 11.79 6.10 13.63
C MET A 236 11.19 6.76 14.85
N LEU A 237 10.63 7.94 14.63
CA LEU A 237 9.92 8.70 15.64
C LEU A 237 8.41 8.61 15.37
N PHE A 238 7.60 8.71 16.43
CA PHE A 238 6.14 8.74 16.38
C PHE A 238 5.64 10.13 16.69
N ILE A 239 5.54 11.00 15.68
CA ILE A 239 5.08 12.39 15.81
C ILE A 239 3.80 12.53 15.01
N ASN A 240 2.65 12.48 15.68
CA ASN A 240 1.34 12.50 15.03
C ASN A 240 0.91 13.92 14.61
N ASP A 241 1.25 14.96 15.39
CA ASP A 241 0.90 16.33 15.06
C ASP A 241 1.69 16.85 13.85
N PRO A 242 1.01 17.31 12.77
CA PRO A 242 1.68 17.76 11.55
C PRO A 242 2.60 18.97 11.76
N SER A 243 2.25 19.89 12.67
CA SER A 243 3.07 21.08 12.95
C SER A 243 4.32 20.71 13.74
N ALA A 244 4.18 19.81 14.73
CA ALA A 244 5.31 19.26 15.47
C ALA A 244 6.26 18.50 14.55
N SER A 245 5.73 17.73 13.60
CA SER A 245 6.53 16.99 12.60
C SER A 245 7.33 17.94 11.69
N VAL A 246 6.72 19.03 11.21
CA VAL A 246 7.44 20.06 10.42
C VAL A 246 8.51 20.75 11.26
N ASN A 247 8.25 21.04 12.55
CA ASN A 247 9.24 21.63 13.45
C ASN A 247 10.40 20.66 13.70
N ALA A 248 10.13 19.38 13.94
CA ALA A 248 11.16 18.35 14.08
C ALA A 248 12.06 18.25 12.82
N PHE A 249 11.46 18.37 11.63
CA PHE A 249 12.23 18.44 10.37
C PHE A 249 13.11 19.72 10.31
N LYS A 250 12.55 20.88 10.64
CA LYS A 250 13.32 22.16 10.68
C LYS A 250 14.50 22.07 11.67
N ASN A 251 14.30 21.40 12.80
CA ASN A 251 15.30 21.18 13.85
C ASN A 251 16.29 20.04 13.53
N LYS A 252 16.15 19.34 12.39
CA LYS A 252 16.96 18.17 11.98
C LYS A 252 16.81 16.96 12.91
N GLU A 253 15.71 16.87 13.62
CA GLU A 253 15.36 15.71 14.46
C GLU A 253 14.86 14.55 13.59
N ILE A 254 14.27 14.86 12.43
CA ILE A 254 13.87 13.91 11.38
C ILE A 254 14.36 14.35 10.00
N ASP A 255 14.53 13.40 9.10
CA ASP A 255 15.03 13.64 7.73
C ASP A 255 13.91 13.73 6.69
N SER A 256 12.72 13.26 7.00
CA SER A 256 11.57 13.35 6.09
C SER A 256 10.27 13.49 6.87
N THR A 257 9.35 14.29 6.32
CA THR A 257 7.99 14.42 6.84
C THR A 257 7.01 14.72 5.70
N ASN A 258 5.77 14.26 5.85
CA ASN A 258 4.67 14.70 5.00
C ASN A 258 4.23 16.11 5.44
N ILE A 259 3.80 16.92 4.47
CA ILE A 259 3.22 18.24 4.73
C ILE A 259 1.86 18.39 4.02
N SER A 260 0.93 19.11 4.64
CA SER A 260 -0.34 19.47 4.03
C SER A 260 -0.16 20.47 2.88
N ILE A 261 -1.21 20.61 2.03
CA ILE A 261 -1.22 21.65 0.98
C ILE A 261 -1.00 23.05 1.59
N GLU A 262 -1.57 23.30 2.75
CA GLU A 262 -1.45 24.59 3.42
C GLU A 262 -0.02 24.85 3.89
N GLN A 263 0.61 23.86 4.53
CA GLN A 263 2.01 23.90 4.89
C GLN A 263 2.94 24.00 3.67
N ALA A 264 2.57 23.35 2.54
CA ALA A 264 3.35 23.37 1.31
C ALA A 264 3.51 24.78 0.71
N LYS A 265 2.61 25.71 1.03
CA LYS A 265 2.72 27.14 0.63
C LYS A 265 3.93 27.81 1.25
N GLU A 266 4.25 27.48 2.53
CA GLU A 266 5.46 27.96 3.21
C GLU A 266 6.74 27.48 2.50
N PHE A 267 6.70 26.28 1.91
CA PHE A 267 7.84 25.65 1.24
C PHE A 267 7.77 25.73 -0.30
N LYS A 268 7.04 26.70 -0.87
CA LYS A 268 6.80 26.79 -2.33
C LYS A 268 8.08 26.72 -3.17
N ASN A 269 9.14 27.37 -2.72
CA ASN A 269 10.43 27.45 -3.42
C ASN A 269 11.54 26.64 -2.71
N ASP A 270 11.19 25.83 -1.73
CA ASP A 270 12.16 25.05 -0.98
C ASP A 270 12.56 23.79 -1.76
N LYS A 271 13.86 23.64 -2.05
CA LYS A 271 14.40 22.49 -2.77
C LYS A 271 14.25 21.17 -2.02
N ARG A 272 13.93 21.21 -0.72
CA ARG A 272 13.64 20.03 0.10
C ARG A 272 12.23 19.51 -0.12
N LYS A 273 11.34 20.31 -0.72
CA LYS A 273 9.99 19.87 -1.07
C LYS A 273 10.03 18.94 -2.27
N ILE A 274 9.48 17.75 -2.13
CA ILE A 274 9.33 16.74 -3.17
C ILE A 274 7.89 16.27 -3.25
N LEU A 275 7.48 15.82 -4.43
CA LEU A 275 6.22 15.10 -4.65
C LEU A 275 6.50 13.62 -4.80
N THR A 276 5.71 12.79 -4.16
CA THR A 276 5.80 11.32 -4.25
C THR A 276 4.45 10.74 -4.62
N LYS A 277 4.44 9.73 -5.50
CA LYS A 277 3.23 8.97 -5.82
C LYS A 277 2.84 8.14 -4.59
N ASP A 278 1.55 7.97 -4.34
CA ASP A 278 1.05 7.13 -3.24
C ASP A 278 0.14 5.98 -3.71
N GLY A 279 0.10 5.73 -5.01
CA GLY A 279 -0.66 4.62 -5.58
C GLY A 279 -2.19 4.78 -5.51
N SER A 280 -2.70 5.93 -5.06
CA SER A 280 -4.14 6.12 -4.93
C SER A 280 -4.76 6.79 -6.15
N VAL A 281 -5.87 6.23 -6.61
CA VAL A 281 -6.84 6.89 -7.49
C VAL A 281 -8.03 7.37 -6.67
N TRP A 282 -8.44 8.61 -6.88
CA TRP A 282 -9.59 9.23 -6.22
C TRP A 282 -10.72 9.45 -7.21
N TYR A 283 -11.96 9.19 -6.77
CA TYR A 283 -13.13 9.16 -7.63
C TYR A 283 -14.43 9.41 -6.86
N MET A 284 -15.47 9.79 -7.58
CA MET A 284 -16.86 9.66 -7.14
C MET A 284 -17.33 8.23 -7.43
N THR A 285 -17.80 7.49 -6.44
CA THR A 285 -18.49 6.21 -6.68
C THR A 285 -19.99 6.42 -6.62
N TYR A 286 -20.71 5.75 -7.50
CA TYR A 286 -22.17 5.88 -7.64
C TYR A 286 -22.86 4.61 -7.16
N ASN A 287 -23.79 4.72 -6.22
CA ASN A 287 -24.60 3.58 -5.80
C ASN A 287 -25.68 3.27 -6.86
N MET A 288 -25.47 2.20 -7.62
CA MET A 288 -26.38 1.84 -8.73
C MET A 288 -27.67 1.18 -8.26
N LYS A 289 -27.87 0.93 -6.94
CA LYS A 289 -29.20 0.61 -6.37
C LYS A 289 -30.11 1.82 -6.33
N ASN A 290 -29.56 3.03 -6.34
CA ASN A 290 -30.35 4.25 -6.51
C ASN A 290 -30.87 4.29 -7.96
N LYS A 291 -32.18 4.38 -8.13
CA LYS A 291 -32.87 4.33 -9.45
C LYS A 291 -32.37 5.37 -10.45
N VAL A 292 -31.95 6.53 -9.96
CA VAL A 292 -31.45 7.62 -10.80
C VAL A 292 -30.01 7.31 -11.22
N LEU A 293 -29.18 6.88 -10.26
CA LEU A 293 -27.78 6.53 -10.51
C LEU A 293 -27.61 5.18 -11.21
N ALA A 294 -28.63 4.34 -11.29
CA ALA A 294 -28.67 3.18 -12.17
C ALA A 294 -28.59 3.56 -13.66
N ASN A 295 -29.05 4.77 -14.03
CA ASN A 295 -28.98 5.24 -15.40
C ASN A 295 -27.54 5.67 -15.77
N LYS A 296 -26.95 4.98 -16.77
CA LYS A 296 -25.57 5.21 -17.24
C LYS A 296 -25.33 6.66 -17.68
N LYS A 297 -26.29 7.26 -18.40
CA LYS A 297 -26.15 8.62 -18.92
C LYS A 297 -26.10 9.66 -17.82
N ILE A 298 -26.84 9.45 -16.72
CA ILE A 298 -26.77 10.32 -15.53
C ILE A 298 -25.37 10.25 -14.93
N ARG A 299 -24.79 9.06 -14.71
CA ARG A 299 -23.44 8.91 -14.16
C ARG A 299 -22.39 9.55 -15.06
N GLN A 300 -22.50 9.32 -16.38
CA GLN A 300 -21.61 9.95 -17.36
C GLN A 300 -21.73 11.49 -17.34
N ALA A 301 -22.95 12.03 -17.24
CA ALA A 301 -23.18 13.47 -17.14
C ALA A 301 -22.52 14.08 -15.91
N LEU A 302 -22.70 13.46 -14.73
CA LEU A 302 -22.08 13.91 -13.49
C LEU A 302 -20.54 13.89 -13.58
N SER A 303 -19.96 12.83 -14.16
CA SER A 303 -18.51 12.71 -14.32
C SER A 303 -17.92 13.72 -15.29
N LEU A 304 -18.56 13.93 -16.45
CA LEU A 304 -18.08 14.85 -17.49
C LEU A 304 -18.22 16.34 -17.11
N ALA A 305 -19.02 16.64 -16.09
CA ALA A 305 -19.23 17.99 -15.60
C ALA A 305 -18.13 18.47 -14.64
N VAL A 306 -17.24 17.60 -14.18
CA VAL A 306 -16.14 17.95 -13.26
C VAL A 306 -14.82 18.10 -14.03
N ASP A 307 -14.24 19.31 -13.99
CA ASP A 307 -12.96 19.61 -14.62
C ASP A 307 -11.80 19.12 -13.73
N ARG A 308 -11.24 17.97 -14.07
CA ARG A 308 -10.17 17.33 -13.32
C ARG A 308 -8.86 18.10 -13.34
N GLU A 309 -8.54 18.76 -14.46
CA GLU A 309 -7.32 19.55 -14.58
C GLU A 309 -7.40 20.80 -13.68
N LYS A 310 -8.55 21.47 -13.67
CA LYS A 310 -8.78 22.59 -12.73
C LYS A 310 -8.84 22.16 -11.27
N LEU A 311 -9.36 20.97 -10.98
CA LEU A 311 -9.27 20.42 -9.62
C LEU A 311 -7.81 20.36 -9.15
N ILE A 312 -6.88 19.94 -10.02
CA ILE A 312 -5.46 19.86 -9.67
C ILE A 312 -4.85 21.25 -9.48
N THR A 313 -5.10 22.17 -10.42
CA THR A 313 -4.44 23.50 -10.40
C THR A 313 -5.04 24.42 -9.35
N ASP A 314 -6.36 24.49 -9.24
CA ASP A 314 -7.06 25.53 -8.49
C ASP A 314 -7.38 25.10 -7.05
N VAL A 315 -7.48 23.78 -6.80
CA VAL A 315 -7.87 23.23 -5.48
C VAL A 315 -6.71 22.50 -4.80
N LEU A 316 -5.97 21.68 -5.55
CA LEU A 316 -4.93 20.80 -5.00
C LEU A 316 -3.50 21.39 -5.13
N ASP A 317 -3.34 22.63 -5.57
CA ASP A 317 -2.03 23.31 -5.72
C ASP A 317 -0.99 22.41 -6.44
N ASN A 318 -1.41 21.70 -7.47
CA ASN A 318 -0.60 20.77 -8.26
C ASN A 318 -0.04 19.57 -7.43
N THR A 319 -0.71 19.17 -6.35
CA THR A 319 -0.35 18.00 -5.54
C THR A 319 -1.13 16.75 -5.97
N GLY A 320 -1.21 16.51 -7.26
CA GLY A 320 -1.88 15.37 -7.88
C GLY A 320 -1.78 15.43 -9.39
N GLU A 321 -2.33 14.45 -10.05
CA GLU A 321 -2.44 14.39 -11.50
C GLU A 321 -3.87 13.99 -11.89
N ALA A 322 -4.46 14.60 -12.92
CA ALA A 322 -5.79 14.25 -13.40
C ALA A 322 -5.84 12.78 -13.85
N ALA A 323 -6.82 12.02 -13.35
CA ALA A 323 -6.92 10.58 -13.62
C ALA A 323 -7.71 10.29 -14.90
N TYR A 324 -7.15 9.43 -15.75
CA TYR A 324 -7.76 8.96 -17.00
C TYR A 324 -7.81 7.43 -17.13
N THR A 325 -7.29 6.71 -16.14
CA THR A 325 -7.48 5.27 -15.93
C THR A 325 -7.80 5.04 -14.46
N TYR A 326 -8.55 3.98 -14.15
CA TYR A 326 -8.80 3.63 -12.75
C TYR A 326 -7.53 3.09 -12.08
N THR A 327 -6.69 2.39 -12.85
CA THR A 327 -5.35 2.01 -12.41
C THR A 327 -4.46 3.25 -12.37
N THR A 328 -3.84 3.52 -11.23
CA THR A 328 -2.99 4.71 -11.04
C THR A 328 -1.64 4.58 -11.74
N LYS A 329 -0.97 5.71 -11.93
CA LYS A 329 0.41 5.75 -12.45
C LYS A 329 1.41 5.13 -11.47
N GLY A 330 2.43 4.52 -12.01
CA GLY A 330 3.48 3.84 -11.24
C GLY A 330 3.18 2.38 -10.98
N ILE A 331 2.05 1.86 -11.50
CA ILE A 331 1.70 0.46 -11.41
C ILE A 331 2.21 -0.27 -12.63
N GLY A 332 3.07 -1.25 -12.38
CA GLY A 332 3.64 -2.09 -13.41
C GLY A 332 2.65 -3.12 -13.93
N ILE A 333 3.10 -3.77 -14.98
CA ILE A 333 2.49 -5.01 -15.47
C ILE A 333 3.53 -6.08 -15.22
N ILE A 334 3.20 -7.09 -14.44
CA ILE A 334 4.12 -8.18 -14.11
C ILE A 334 4.64 -8.82 -15.41
N GLY A 335 5.95 -8.92 -15.52
CA GLY A 335 6.61 -9.45 -16.72
C GLY A 335 6.75 -8.45 -17.89
N VAL A 336 6.18 -7.24 -17.77
CA VAL A 336 6.30 -6.17 -18.76
C VAL A 336 6.82 -4.92 -18.08
N SER A 337 7.91 -4.36 -18.54
CA SER A 337 8.64 -3.24 -17.93
C SER A 337 7.96 -1.87 -18.13
N LYS A 338 6.62 -1.80 -18.15
CA LYS A 338 5.88 -0.57 -18.48
C LYS A 338 4.85 -0.24 -17.40
N ASP A 339 4.60 1.05 -17.22
CA ASP A 339 3.47 1.57 -16.47
C ASP A 339 2.16 1.25 -17.21
N PHE A 340 1.23 0.58 -16.54
CA PHE A 340 -0.03 0.17 -17.15
C PHE A 340 -0.87 1.37 -17.59
N SER A 341 -0.92 2.44 -16.79
CA SER A 341 -1.72 3.62 -17.12
C SER A 341 -1.18 4.36 -18.35
N GLU A 342 0.14 4.31 -18.56
CA GLU A 342 0.78 4.86 -19.76
C GLU A 342 0.47 4.00 -21.00
N GLU A 343 0.49 2.67 -20.86
CA GLU A 343 0.14 1.74 -21.95
C GLU A 343 -1.34 1.83 -22.33
N ALA A 344 -2.24 1.97 -21.34
CA ALA A 344 -3.68 2.15 -21.55
C ALA A 344 -4.02 3.52 -22.14
N GLY A 345 -3.25 4.55 -21.81
CA GLY A 345 -3.47 5.93 -22.23
C GLY A 345 -4.69 6.58 -21.58
N LYS A 346 -5.26 7.60 -22.21
CA LYS A 346 -6.45 8.30 -21.71
C LYS A 346 -7.72 7.54 -22.07
N VAL A 347 -8.18 6.64 -21.19
CA VAL A 347 -9.36 5.80 -21.40
C VAL A 347 -10.64 6.52 -20.97
N PHE A 348 -10.66 7.08 -19.76
CA PHE A 348 -11.83 7.84 -19.29
C PHE A 348 -11.94 9.19 -20.02
N PRO A 349 -13.18 9.58 -20.41
CA PRO A 349 -13.40 10.80 -21.16
C PRO A 349 -12.99 12.04 -20.36
N ALA A 350 -12.47 13.05 -21.05
CA ALA A 350 -12.10 14.34 -20.46
C ALA A 350 -13.36 15.18 -20.11
N TYR A 351 -13.14 16.24 -19.32
CA TYR A 351 -14.16 17.25 -19.02
C TYR A 351 -14.84 17.76 -20.30
N ASN A 352 -16.16 17.70 -20.33
CA ASN A 352 -16.97 18.18 -21.45
C ASN A 352 -18.39 18.56 -20.97
N PRO A 353 -18.61 19.80 -20.53
CA PRO A 353 -19.89 20.23 -19.95
C PRO A 353 -21.02 20.26 -20.98
N GLN A 354 -20.74 20.45 -22.28
CA GLN A 354 -21.78 20.41 -23.31
C GLN A 354 -22.30 18.97 -23.48
N LYS A 355 -21.41 17.99 -23.58
CA LYS A 355 -21.80 16.57 -23.64
C LYS A 355 -22.49 16.13 -22.34
N ALA A 356 -22.03 16.63 -21.19
CA ALA A 356 -22.65 16.36 -19.89
C ALA A 356 -24.11 16.83 -19.84
N LYS A 357 -24.42 18.05 -20.32
CA LYS A 357 -25.81 18.56 -20.42
C LYS A 357 -26.66 17.70 -21.34
N GLN A 358 -26.14 17.30 -22.49
CA GLN A 358 -26.83 16.40 -23.40
C GLN A 358 -27.19 15.07 -22.73
N LEU A 359 -26.22 14.41 -22.10
CA LEU A 359 -26.42 13.13 -21.44
C LEU A 359 -27.38 13.24 -20.26
N LEU A 360 -27.30 14.33 -19.48
CA LEU A 360 -28.28 14.59 -18.41
C LEU A 360 -29.71 14.67 -18.96
N ALA A 361 -29.93 15.44 -20.02
CA ALA A 361 -31.25 15.57 -20.62
C ALA A 361 -31.79 14.23 -21.17
N GLU A 362 -30.91 13.44 -21.83
CA GLU A 362 -31.26 12.11 -22.32
C GLU A 362 -31.60 11.15 -21.16
N GLY A 363 -30.75 11.12 -20.10
CA GLY A 363 -30.99 10.27 -18.94
C GLY A 363 -32.24 10.63 -18.16
N LEU A 364 -32.55 11.92 -18.00
CA LEU A 364 -33.80 12.40 -17.39
C LEU A 364 -35.02 11.97 -18.22
N LYS A 365 -34.94 12.08 -19.54
CA LYS A 365 -36.00 11.62 -20.45
C LYS A 365 -36.23 10.11 -20.32
N GLU A 366 -35.19 9.30 -20.26
CA GLU A 366 -35.30 7.85 -20.08
C GLU A 366 -35.97 7.48 -18.75
N LEU A 367 -35.74 8.28 -17.70
CA LEU A 367 -36.33 8.11 -16.38
C LEU A 367 -37.73 8.76 -16.22
N GLY A 368 -38.22 9.50 -17.22
CA GLY A 368 -39.47 10.25 -17.13
C GLY A 368 -39.40 11.42 -16.13
N LEU A 369 -38.20 11.95 -15.85
CA LEU A 369 -37.98 13.03 -14.89
C LEU A 369 -37.81 14.39 -15.60
N GLN A 370 -38.32 15.46 -14.98
CA GLN A 370 -38.12 16.83 -15.46
C GLN A 370 -36.80 17.43 -14.95
N LYS A 371 -36.35 16.99 -13.79
CA LYS A 371 -35.07 17.40 -13.15
C LYS A 371 -34.50 16.27 -12.33
N LEU A 372 -33.21 16.34 -12.10
CA LEU A 372 -32.54 15.40 -11.20
C LEU A 372 -33.07 15.62 -9.77
N PRO A 373 -33.44 14.55 -9.04
CA PRO A 373 -33.70 14.65 -7.61
C PRO A 373 -32.45 15.15 -6.87
N GLU A 374 -32.65 15.70 -5.70
CA GLU A 374 -31.54 16.07 -4.83
C GLU A 374 -30.80 14.80 -4.42
N LEU A 375 -29.49 14.79 -4.63
CA LEU A 375 -28.60 13.69 -4.28
C LEU A 375 -27.63 14.15 -3.19
N THR A 376 -27.18 13.21 -2.37
CA THR A 376 -26.17 13.46 -1.33
C THR A 376 -24.88 12.77 -1.68
N MET A 377 -23.77 13.51 -1.62
CA MET A 377 -22.42 12.96 -1.69
C MET A 377 -21.79 12.93 -0.31
N ILE A 378 -21.47 11.73 0.17
CA ILE A 378 -20.75 11.52 1.44
C ILE A 378 -19.24 11.52 1.23
N PHE A 379 -18.49 12.00 2.24
CA PHE A 379 -17.04 11.98 2.24
C PHE A 379 -16.49 11.81 3.67
N ASN A 380 -15.27 11.30 3.83
CA ASN A 380 -14.63 11.33 5.13
C ASN A 380 -13.98 12.71 5.36
N ASP A 381 -14.27 13.31 6.52
CA ASP A 381 -13.81 14.66 6.89
C ASP A 381 -12.34 14.64 7.33
N SER A 382 -11.45 14.43 6.38
CA SER A 382 -10.00 14.42 6.58
C SER A 382 -9.26 14.93 5.34
N GLY A 383 -8.11 15.54 5.54
CA GLY A 383 -7.28 16.07 4.47
C GLY A 383 -8.05 17.10 3.61
N ASN A 384 -8.00 16.92 2.31
CA ASN A 384 -8.59 17.85 1.33
C ASN A 384 -10.00 17.43 0.87
N ASN A 385 -10.60 16.41 1.47
CA ASN A 385 -11.85 15.85 0.94
C ASN A 385 -13.03 16.83 0.97
N LYS A 386 -13.08 17.70 1.98
CA LYS A 386 -14.11 18.75 2.06
C LYS A 386 -14.02 19.72 0.88
N ILE A 387 -12.83 20.28 0.64
CA ILE A 387 -12.65 21.26 -0.47
C ILE A 387 -12.83 20.61 -1.84
N ILE A 388 -12.48 19.33 -1.99
CA ILE A 388 -12.74 18.55 -3.21
C ILE A 388 -14.25 18.36 -3.39
N SER A 389 -14.98 18.03 -2.31
CA SER A 389 -16.44 17.85 -2.35
C SER A 389 -17.16 19.15 -2.69
N GLU A 390 -16.74 20.27 -2.12
CA GLU A 390 -17.25 21.61 -2.45
C GLU A 390 -16.99 21.97 -3.92
N TYR A 391 -15.80 21.66 -4.45
CA TYR A 391 -15.46 21.85 -5.86
C TYR A 391 -16.36 21.02 -6.79
N ILE A 392 -16.63 19.75 -6.45
CA ILE A 392 -17.53 18.88 -7.22
C ILE A 392 -18.95 19.46 -7.19
N GLN A 393 -19.48 19.80 -6.01
CA GLN A 393 -20.80 20.41 -5.84
C GLN A 393 -20.94 21.65 -6.72
N GLU A 394 -19.97 22.56 -6.68
CA GLU A 394 -19.99 23.79 -7.49
C GLU A 394 -19.87 23.50 -8.99
N SER A 395 -19.06 22.51 -9.38
CA SER A 395 -18.93 22.07 -10.77
C SER A 395 -20.27 21.55 -11.33
N LEU A 396 -20.98 20.73 -10.57
CA LEU A 396 -22.28 20.19 -10.96
C LEU A 396 -23.35 21.30 -11.04
N ARG A 397 -23.34 22.23 -10.07
CA ARG A 397 -24.23 23.38 -10.08
C ARG A 397 -24.00 24.27 -11.28
N THR A 398 -22.76 24.63 -11.56
CA THR A 398 -22.40 25.55 -12.64
C THR A 398 -22.58 24.94 -14.02
N ASN A 399 -22.17 23.70 -14.20
CA ASN A 399 -22.12 23.06 -15.50
C ASN A 399 -23.45 22.37 -15.89
N LEU A 400 -24.22 21.89 -14.92
CA LEU A 400 -25.45 21.13 -15.16
C LEU A 400 -26.71 21.77 -14.56
N GLY A 401 -26.60 22.76 -13.68
CA GLY A 401 -27.72 23.25 -12.87
C GLY A 401 -28.19 22.23 -11.83
N VAL A 402 -27.34 21.27 -11.46
CA VAL A 402 -27.63 20.20 -10.50
C VAL A 402 -27.11 20.58 -9.14
N ASN A 403 -28.00 20.63 -8.14
CA ASN A 403 -27.62 20.79 -6.76
C ASN A 403 -27.50 19.40 -6.09
N ILE A 404 -26.41 19.17 -5.39
CA ILE A 404 -26.20 18.01 -4.52
C ILE A 404 -25.91 18.49 -3.11
N ASN A 405 -26.28 17.70 -2.11
CA ASN A 405 -25.82 17.89 -0.74
C ASN A 405 -24.45 17.23 -0.56
N ILE A 406 -23.62 17.76 0.34
CA ILE A 406 -22.37 17.15 0.74
C ILE A 406 -22.40 16.91 2.25
N GLU A 407 -22.01 15.70 2.69
CA GLU A 407 -22.04 15.28 4.09
C GLU A 407 -20.68 14.70 4.50
N GLY A 408 -19.99 15.39 5.44
CA GLY A 408 -18.73 14.94 6.03
C GLY A 408 -18.96 14.01 7.20
N MET A 409 -18.14 12.96 7.32
CA MET A 409 -18.21 11.99 8.42
C MET A 409 -16.85 11.35 8.68
N THR A 410 -16.75 10.50 9.70
CA THR A 410 -15.51 9.73 9.93
C THR A 410 -15.26 8.74 8.78
N PHE A 411 -14.00 8.36 8.56
CA PHE A 411 -13.64 7.34 7.57
C PHE A 411 -14.43 6.03 7.78
N GLN A 412 -14.50 5.57 9.04
CA GLN A 412 -15.21 4.33 9.39
C GLN A 412 -16.71 4.43 9.06
N SER A 413 -17.37 5.55 9.41
CA SER A 413 -18.79 5.74 9.10
C SER A 413 -19.06 5.76 7.58
N ARG A 414 -18.19 6.42 6.80
CA ARG A 414 -18.30 6.43 5.35
C ARG A 414 -18.15 5.01 4.76
N LEU A 415 -17.14 4.26 5.25
CA LEU A 415 -16.89 2.91 4.79
C LEU A 415 -18.08 1.99 5.12
N ASP A 416 -18.61 2.08 6.33
CA ASP A 416 -19.79 1.32 6.77
C ASP A 416 -21.01 1.61 5.89
N LYS A 417 -21.33 2.88 5.65
CA LYS A 417 -22.40 3.27 4.72
C LYS A 417 -22.19 2.70 3.31
N MET A 418 -20.96 2.73 2.80
CA MET A 418 -20.65 2.18 1.48
C MET A 418 -20.79 0.65 1.44
N GLN A 419 -20.36 -0.07 2.47
CA GLN A 419 -20.51 -1.53 2.61
C GLN A 419 -21.99 -1.95 2.64
N HIS A 420 -22.83 -1.20 3.35
CA HIS A 420 -24.29 -1.45 3.43
C HIS A 420 -25.08 -0.86 2.27
N ARG A 421 -24.43 -0.14 1.32
CA ARG A 421 -25.10 0.56 0.20
C ARG A 421 -26.08 1.65 0.68
N ASP A 422 -25.83 2.23 1.86
CA ASP A 422 -26.60 3.33 2.46
C ASP A 422 -25.98 4.68 2.09
N TYR A 423 -25.84 4.95 0.81
CA TYR A 423 -25.35 6.19 0.24
C TYR A 423 -25.84 6.36 -1.20
N GLU A 424 -25.70 7.53 -1.78
CA GLU A 424 -26.00 7.80 -3.19
C GLU A 424 -24.70 8.00 -3.98
N ILE A 425 -23.91 9.02 -3.64
CA ILE A 425 -22.59 9.28 -4.18
C ILE A 425 -21.60 9.27 -3.01
N ALA A 426 -20.40 8.76 -3.22
CA ALA A 426 -19.33 8.90 -2.22
C ALA A 426 -18.03 9.36 -2.88
N LEU A 427 -17.35 10.33 -2.27
CA LEU A 427 -15.96 10.63 -2.57
C LEU A 427 -15.09 9.55 -1.91
N ALA A 428 -14.40 8.79 -2.72
CA ALA A 428 -13.58 7.67 -2.27
C ALA A 428 -12.22 7.65 -2.97
N GLY A 429 -11.26 6.98 -2.35
CA GLY A 429 -9.97 6.67 -2.94
C GLY A 429 -9.67 5.19 -2.76
N TYR A 430 -8.85 4.64 -3.64
CA TYR A 430 -8.33 3.28 -3.54
C TYR A 430 -6.84 3.26 -3.85
N ASN A 431 -6.10 2.57 -3.01
CA ASN A 431 -4.70 2.21 -3.22
C ASN A 431 -4.60 0.70 -3.49
N GLY A 432 -3.81 0.30 -4.49
CA GLY A 432 -3.64 -1.11 -4.82
C GLY A 432 -2.87 -1.88 -3.74
N ASP A 433 -3.18 -3.17 -3.59
CA ASP A 433 -2.54 -4.02 -2.58
C ASP A 433 -1.19 -4.57 -3.07
N TYR A 434 -0.98 -4.68 -4.39
CA TYR A 434 0.25 -5.17 -5.01
C TYR A 434 0.46 -4.56 -6.39
N ASN A 435 1.69 -4.66 -6.91
CA ASN A 435 2.09 -4.01 -8.15
C ASN A 435 1.67 -4.79 -9.40
N ASP A 436 0.37 -4.86 -9.65
CA ASP A 436 -0.24 -5.30 -10.90
C ASP A 436 -1.59 -4.59 -11.07
N ALA A 437 -1.95 -4.20 -12.29
CA ALA A 437 -3.18 -3.44 -12.57
C ALA A 437 -4.46 -4.18 -12.14
N ILE A 438 -4.43 -5.51 -12.09
CA ILE A 438 -5.62 -6.29 -11.70
C ILE A 438 -6.07 -6.02 -10.26
N THR A 439 -5.16 -5.59 -9.35
CA THR A 439 -5.56 -5.22 -7.98
C THR A 439 -6.54 -4.05 -7.93
N TYR A 440 -6.50 -3.18 -8.95
CA TYR A 440 -7.47 -2.10 -9.13
C TYR A 440 -8.74 -2.58 -9.80
N LEU A 441 -8.58 -3.37 -10.85
CA LEU A 441 -9.67 -3.71 -11.77
C LEU A 441 -10.59 -4.81 -11.22
N ASP A 442 -10.10 -5.76 -10.42
CA ASP A 442 -10.95 -6.83 -9.88
C ASP A 442 -12.01 -6.35 -8.88
N ARG A 443 -11.89 -5.13 -8.38
CA ARG A 443 -12.88 -4.49 -7.48
C ARG A 443 -14.26 -4.27 -8.09
N PHE A 444 -14.39 -4.31 -9.41
CA PHE A 444 -15.68 -4.18 -10.11
C PHE A 444 -16.31 -5.52 -10.46
N LEU A 445 -15.73 -6.65 -10.00
CA LEU A 445 -16.32 -7.98 -10.16
C LEU A 445 -17.71 -8.03 -9.50
N THR A 446 -18.68 -8.59 -10.20
CA THR A 446 -20.05 -8.73 -9.70
C THR A 446 -20.06 -9.45 -8.35
N LYS A 447 -20.72 -8.86 -7.35
CA LYS A 447 -20.85 -9.36 -5.97
C LYS A 447 -19.53 -9.41 -5.18
N ASP A 448 -18.44 -8.82 -5.66
CA ASP A 448 -17.24 -8.62 -4.83
C ASP A 448 -17.56 -7.73 -3.63
N GLY A 449 -17.02 -8.04 -2.47
CA GLY A 449 -17.25 -7.30 -1.22
C GLY A 449 -16.83 -5.81 -1.31
N ASN A 450 -15.84 -5.53 -2.14
CA ASN A 450 -15.29 -4.19 -2.36
C ASN A 450 -15.96 -3.44 -3.54
N ASN A 451 -16.87 -4.08 -4.26
CA ASN A 451 -17.65 -3.44 -5.31
C ASN A 451 -18.80 -2.62 -4.71
N TYR A 452 -18.47 -1.49 -4.11
CA TYR A 452 -19.42 -0.64 -3.40
C TYR A 452 -20.48 0.01 -4.32
N SER A 453 -20.21 0.11 -5.62
CA SER A 453 -21.16 0.66 -6.60
C SER A 453 -22.34 -0.28 -6.94
N ASP A 454 -22.28 -1.53 -6.55
CA ASP A 454 -23.21 -2.59 -6.97
C ASP A 454 -23.21 -2.80 -8.50
N TYR A 455 -22.07 -2.53 -9.13
CA TYR A 455 -21.87 -2.71 -10.57
C TYR A 455 -21.90 -4.19 -10.94
N SER A 456 -22.46 -4.50 -12.11
CA SER A 456 -22.50 -5.86 -12.66
C SER A 456 -22.40 -5.81 -14.18
N ASN A 457 -21.42 -6.52 -14.72
CA ASN A 457 -21.24 -6.69 -16.15
C ASN A 457 -20.64 -8.06 -16.44
N PRO A 458 -21.40 -9.00 -17.07
CA PRO A 458 -20.90 -10.37 -17.32
C PRO A 458 -19.63 -10.41 -18.15
N ARG A 459 -19.47 -9.49 -19.11
CA ARG A 459 -18.26 -9.42 -19.94
C ARG A 459 -17.04 -9.00 -19.11
N TYR A 460 -17.24 -8.06 -18.18
CA TYR A 460 -16.20 -7.66 -17.23
C TYR A 460 -15.77 -8.83 -16.35
N ASP A 461 -16.74 -9.57 -15.80
CA ASP A 461 -16.49 -10.72 -14.95
C ASP A 461 -15.71 -11.83 -15.67
N GLU A 462 -15.99 -12.06 -16.96
CA GLU A 462 -15.23 -12.99 -17.81
C GLU A 462 -13.77 -12.53 -17.97
N LEU A 463 -13.55 -11.22 -18.22
CA LEU A 463 -12.21 -10.66 -18.34
C LEU A 463 -11.42 -10.78 -17.04
N VAL A 464 -12.02 -10.49 -15.89
CA VAL A 464 -11.37 -10.69 -14.59
C VAL A 464 -10.87 -12.13 -14.42
N LYS A 465 -11.74 -13.11 -14.70
CA LYS A 465 -11.37 -14.53 -14.62
C LYS A 465 -10.23 -14.87 -15.58
N LYS A 466 -10.31 -14.39 -16.82
CA LYS A 466 -9.31 -14.62 -17.86
C LYS A 466 -7.95 -14.03 -17.46
N VAL A 467 -7.91 -12.77 -17.02
CA VAL A 467 -6.69 -12.09 -16.57
C VAL A 467 -6.05 -12.82 -15.40
N LYS A 468 -6.85 -13.27 -14.42
CA LYS A 468 -6.36 -13.98 -13.23
C LYS A 468 -5.82 -15.39 -13.55
N SER A 469 -6.25 -16.01 -14.65
CA SER A 469 -5.84 -17.36 -15.05
C SER A 469 -4.86 -17.41 -16.23
N SER A 470 -4.59 -16.28 -16.91
CA SER A 470 -3.71 -16.27 -18.09
C SER A 470 -2.24 -16.16 -17.69
N GLY A 471 -1.40 -17.04 -18.22
CA GLY A 471 0.08 -16.95 -18.18
C GLY A 471 0.66 -16.02 -19.25
N ASN A 472 -0.16 -15.56 -20.21
CA ASN A 472 0.27 -14.69 -21.31
C ASN A 472 0.15 -13.22 -20.90
N GLN A 473 1.28 -12.57 -20.63
CA GLN A 473 1.29 -11.18 -20.14
C GLN A 473 0.78 -10.17 -21.17
N GLU A 474 1.05 -10.36 -22.46
CA GLU A 474 0.55 -9.46 -23.52
C GLU A 474 -0.98 -9.54 -23.62
N GLU A 475 -1.53 -10.74 -23.49
CA GLU A 475 -2.97 -10.96 -23.47
C GLU A 475 -3.61 -10.35 -22.22
N ARG A 476 -3.00 -10.55 -21.05
CA ARG A 476 -3.45 -9.91 -19.80
C ARG A 476 -3.53 -8.38 -19.93
N VAL A 477 -2.51 -7.75 -20.52
CA VAL A 477 -2.50 -6.29 -20.75
C VAL A 477 -3.68 -5.86 -21.61
N LYS A 478 -3.91 -6.54 -22.74
CA LYS A 478 -5.04 -6.23 -23.64
C LYS A 478 -6.38 -6.38 -22.94
N ASP A 479 -6.55 -7.46 -22.19
CA ASP A 479 -7.79 -7.72 -21.45
C ASP A 479 -8.00 -6.68 -20.33
N MET A 480 -6.96 -6.27 -19.59
CA MET A 480 -7.06 -5.23 -18.58
C MET A 480 -7.34 -3.84 -19.19
N ILE A 481 -6.79 -3.51 -20.35
CA ILE A 481 -7.14 -2.27 -21.07
C ILE A 481 -8.61 -2.32 -21.52
N GLU A 482 -9.11 -3.47 -21.94
CA GLU A 482 -10.54 -3.64 -22.27
C GLU A 482 -11.43 -3.45 -21.02
N MET A 483 -10.99 -3.96 -19.88
CA MET A 483 -11.69 -3.73 -18.60
C MET A 483 -11.75 -2.23 -18.26
N GLU A 484 -10.65 -1.47 -18.41
CA GLU A 484 -10.66 -0.01 -18.23
C GLU A 484 -11.67 0.68 -19.15
N LYS A 485 -11.76 0.27 -20.43
CA LYS A 485 -12.75 0.82 -21.39
C LYS A 485 -14.18 0.52 -20.99
N ILE A 486 -14.45 -0.69 -20.52
CA ILE A 486 -15.80 -1.07 -20.05
C ILE A 486 -16.21 -0.21 -18.86
N ILE A 487 -15.37 -0.04 -17.84
CA ILE A 487 -15.72 0.81 -16.69
C ILE A 487 -15.75 2.30 -17.05
N ALA A 488 -14.97 2.76 -18.00
CA ALA A 488 -15.04 4.13 -18.51
C ALA A 488 -16.34 4.39 -19.27
N GLU A 489 -16.86 3.41 -20.00
CA GLU A 489 -18.15 3.51 -20.69
C GLU A 489 -19.32 3.39 -19.72
N ASP A 490 -19.32 2.39 -18.84
CA ASP A 490 -20.43 2.14 -17.91
C ASP A 490 -20.43 3.10 -16.73
N MET A 491 -19.32 3.73 -16.44
CA MET A 491 -19.13 4.80 -15.45
C MET A 491 -19.64 4.44 -14.04
N PRO A 492 -19.27 3.28 -13.46
CA PRO A 492 -19.59 2.99 -12.06
C PRO A 492 -18.89 3.96 -11.10
N VAL A 493 -17.83 4.59 -11.57
CA VAL A 493 -17.05 5.63 -10.88
C VAL A 493 -16.76 6.80 -11.82
N GLY A 494 -16.76 8.01 -11.30
CA GLY A 494 -16.28 9.22 -11.98
C GLY A 494 -14.89 9.57 -11.47
N LEU A 495 -13.86 9.31 -12.27
CA LEU A 495 -12.49 9.57 -11.88
C LEU A 495 -12.21 11.05 -11.65
N LEU A 496 -11.32 11.32 -10.69
CA LEU A 496 -10.89 12.67 -10.34
C LEU A 496 -9.37 12.80 -10.54
N TYR A 497 -8.57 12.17 -9.68
CA TYR A 497 -7.12 12.37 -9.72
C TYR A 497 -6.35 11.20 -9.11
N TYR A 498 -5.07 11.10 -9.48
CA TYR A 498 -4.08 10.30 -8.78
C TYR A 498 -3.44 11.17 -7.71
N ARG A 499 -3.52 10.73 -6.47
CA ARG A 499 -2.97 11.48 -5.35
C ARG A 499 -1.43 11.45 -5.37
N GLN A 500 -0.85 12.57 -5.01
CA GLN A 500 0.56 12.68 -4.69
C GLN A 500 0.70 13.22 -3.26
N ASN A 501 1.68 12.72 -2.54
CA ASN A 501 2.03 13.23 -1.24
C ASN A 501 3.12 14.29 -1.38
N THR A 502 2.94 15.43 -0.73
CA THR A 502 4.00 16.44 -0.60
C THR A 502 4.82 16.10 0.64
N LYS A 503 6.12 15.97 0.45
CA LYS A 503 7.08 15.67 1.52
C LYS A 503 8.18 16.70 1.56
N LEU A 504 8.75 16.89 2.76
CA LEU A 504 10.07 17.49 2.94
C LEU A 504 11.08 16.36 3.10
N LEU A 505 12.20 16.46 2.39
CA LEU A 505 13.32 15.53 2.45
C LEU A 505 14.62 16.28 2.69
N ASN A 506 15.38 15.88 3.70
CA ASN A 506 16.68 16.46 4.00
C ASN A 506 17.67 16.13 2.86
N PRO A 507 18.38 17.12 2.30
CA PRO A 507 19.32 16.91 1.20
C PRO A 507 20.48 15.95 1.52
N ARG A 508 20.75 15.67 2.79
CA ARG A 508 21.74 14.66 3.21
C ARG A 508 21.31 13.22 2.90
N VAL A 509 20.01 12.98 2.64
CA VAL A 509 19.48 11.65 2.33
C VAL A 509 19.53 11.44 0.82
N HIS A 510 20.21 10.39 0.41
CA HIS A 510 20.37 10.04 -1.00
C HIS A 510 19.80 8.66 -1.29
N ASN A 511 19.25 8.48 -2.49
CA ASN A 511 18.74 7.21 -3.02
C ASN A 511 17.63 6.56 -2.18
N ILE A 512 16.88 7.33 -1.39
CA ILE A 512 15.64 6.84 -0.80
C ILE A 512 14.57 6.74 -1.90
N VAL A 513 13.91 5.58 -1.99
CA VAL A 513 12.82 5.37 -2.95
C VAL A 513 11.51 5.36 -2.19
N PHE A 514 10.55 6.19 -2.64
CA PHE A 514 9.19 6.20 -2.14
C PHE A 514 8.33 5.34 -3.06
N SER A 515 7.85 4.21 -2.56
CA SER A 515 7.03 3.31 -3.35
C SER A 515 5.57 3.76 -3.37
N PRO A 516 4.88 3.69 -4.51
CA PRO A 516 3.44 3.97 -4.56
C PRO A 516 2.60 2.87 -3.92
N ILE A 517 3.10 1.64 -3.85
CA ILE A 517 2.40 0.47 -3.30
C ILE A 517 3.34 -0.37 -2.45
N GLY A 518 2.81 -0.95 -1.41
CA GLY A 518 3.54 -1.80 -0.48
C GLY A 518 4.35 -0.96 0.51
N LYS A 519 5.66 -1.16 0.57
CA LYS A 519 6.53 -0.43 1.51
C LYS A 519 6.56 1.06 1.20
N ASP A 520 6.31 1.92 2.17
CA ASP A 520 6.39 3.39 2.01
C ASP A 520 7.77 3.85 1.53
N PHE A 521 8.82 3.11 1.92
CA PHE A 521 10.20 3.41 1.59
C PHE A 521 10.97 2.14 1.22
N VAL A 522 11.85 2.21 0.22
CA VAL A 522 12.88 1.22 -0.06
C VAL A 522 14.22 1.82 0.32
N LEU A 523 14.91 1.21 1.28
CA LEU A 523 16.13 1.74 1.89
C LEU A 523 17.41 1.03 1.41
N ASP A 524 17.31 0.04 0.54
CA ASP A 524 18.41 -0.85 0.12
C ASP A 524 19.66 -0.09 -0.37
N ASN A 525 19.45 0.99 -1.13
CA ASN A 525 20.52 1.81 -1.69
C ASN A 525 20.65 3.18 -1.00
N THR A 526 19.86 3.42 0.06
CA THR A 526 19.85 4.70 0.76
C THR A 526 21.14 4.93 1.54
N TYR A 527 21.63 6.16 1.50
CA TYR A 527 22.79 6.57 2.30
C TYR A 527 22.69 8.02 2.75
N ILE A 528 23.45 8.36 3.76
CA ILE A 528 23.58 9.73 4.31
C ILE A 528 24.94 10.30 3.90
N LYS A 529 24.96 11.55 3.45
CA LYS A 529 26.19 12.26 3.08
C LYS A 529 26.20 13.71 3.60
#